data_ff68bc100b7350bb5244983b549be59f
#
_entry.id   ff68bc100b7350bb5244983b549be59f
#
_cell.length_a   1.000
_cell.length_b   1.000
_cell.length_c   1.000
_cell.angle_alpha   90.00
_cell.angle_beta   90.00
_cell.angle_gamma   90.00
#
_symmetry.space_group_name_H-M   'P 1'
#
loop_
_entity.id
_entity.type
_entity.pdbx_description
1 polymer ?
#
loop_
_entity_poly.entity_id
_entity_poly.type
_entity_poly.pdbx_seq_one_letter_code
_entity_poly.pdbx_strand_id
1 'polypeptide(L)'
;RRADKGSYRLLREDLSAPLEGLLALWLPEQRNAQDGQWLHTLFPQRLWLGVELHRGPDDAARLAELLALAKQTGIPAVACGDVHMHARGRRALQDCMTAIRHHLCVAEAGQHLFSNGERHLRTVAELCTLYPPQLLEETLRIAERCHFDLSELRYQYPHEVVPKGETPTSWLRHLVEQGMRKRWPEGATQKV
;
A
#
# COMPACT_ATOMS: atom_id res chain seq x y z
N ARG A 1 -18.36 -3.45 8.42
CA ARG A 1 -17.17 -2.62 8.67
C ARG A 1 -16.37 -3.32 9.77
N ARG A 2 -15.17 -3.85 9.45
CA ARG A 2 -14.36 -4.68 10.37
C ARG A 2 -13.33 -3.87 11.16
N ALA A 3 -13.12 -2.62 10.81
CA ALA A 3 -12.14 -1.75 11.44
C ALA A 3 -12.62 -0.30 11.46
N ASP A 4 -12.09 0.50 12.38
CA ASP A 4 -12.37 1.93 12.47
C ASP A 4 -11.77 2.70 11.29
N LYS A 5 -12.25 3.93 11.08
CA LYS A 5 -11.72 4.81 10.04
C LYS A 5 -10.23 5.05 10.27
N GLY A 6 -9.41 4.82 9.25
CA GLY A 6 -7.95 4.95 9.32
C GLY A 6 -7.21 3.68 9.71
N SER A 7 -7.93 2.58 10.02
CA SER A 7 -7.35 1.26 10.26
C SER A 7 -7.93 0.23 9.28
N TYR A 8 -7.26 -0.89 9.14
CA TYR A 8 -7.77 -2.04 8.40
C TYR A 8 -7.53 -3.33 9.19
N ARG A 9 -8.33 -4.34 8.91
CA ARG A 9 -8.15 -5.71 9.43
C ARG A 9 -8.35 -6.68 8.29
N LEU A 10 -7.27 -7.32 7.87
CA LEU A 10 -7.26 -8.36 6.86
C LEU A 10 -7.13 -9.72 7.55
N LEU A 11 -7.96 -10.67 7.17
CA LEU A 11 -7.90 -12.06 7.61
C LEU A 11 -7.47 -12.95 6.45
N ARG A 12 -6.96 -14.15 6.75
CA ARG A 12 -6.56 -15.12 5.70
C ARG A 12 -7.73 -15.48 4.78
N GLU A 13 -8.94 -15.54 5.31
CA GLU A 13 -10.18 -15.81 4.56
C GLU A 13 -10.50 -14.74 3.52
N ASP A 14 -10.08 -13.50 3.75
CA ASP A 14 -10.29 -12.40 2.80
C ASP A 14 -9.43 -12.57 1.53
N LEU A 15 -8.34 -13.35 1.62
CA LEU A 15 -7.47 -13.67 0.50
C LEU A 15 -7.95 -14.90 -0.30
N SER A 16 -9.12 -15.44 0.01
CA SER A 16 -9.76 -16.51 -0.77
C SER A 16 -10.49 -16.03 -2.03
N ALA A 17 -10.70 -14.72 -2.17
CA ALA A 17 -11.29 -14.11 -3.37
C ALA A 17 -10.32 -14.19 -4.57
N PRO A 18 -10.82 -14.04 -5.82
CA PRO A 18 -9.97 -13.99 -6.99
C PRO A 18 -8.90 -12.91 -6.85
N LEU A 19 -7.63 -13.33 -6.82
CA LEU A 19 -6.45 -12.46 -6.70
C LEU A 19 -5.74 -12.31 -8.06
N GLU A 20 -6.50 -12.47 -9.15
CA GLU A 20 -5.98 -12.33 -10.50
C GLU A 20 -5.48 -10.90 -10.74
N GLY A 21 -4.38 -10.77 -11.47
CA GLY A 21 -3.77 -9.47 -11.76
C GLY A 21 -2.93 -8.88 -10.61
N LEU A 22 -2.91 -9.48 -9.42
CA LEU A 22 -2.07 -9.02 -8.31
C LEU A 22 -0.71 -9.73 -8.29
N LEU A 23 0.35 -8.97 -8.05
CA LEU A 23 1.66 -9.45 -7.66
C LEU A 23 1.82 -9.23 -6.15
N ALA A 24 2.44 -10.17 -5.45
CA ALA A 24 2.57 -10.13 -4.00
C ALA A 24 4.04 -10.06 -3.58
N LEU A 25 4.34 -9.17 -2.64
CA LEU A 25 5.61 -9.09 -1.94
C LEU A 25 5.39 -9.53 -0.50
N TRP A 26 6.03 -10.62 -0.10
CA TRP A 26 5.99 -11.11 1.25
C TRP A 26 7.16 -10.53 2.05
N LEU A 27 6.84 -9.75 3.07
CA LEU A 27 7.78 -9.15 4.02
C LEU A 27 7.60 -9.87 5.37
N PRO A 28 8.29 -10.97 5.64
CA PRO A 28 8.08 -11.75 6.85
C PRO A 28 8.62 -11.01 8.09
N GLU A 29 7.74 -10.69 9.03
CA GLU A 29 8.15 -10.27 10.38
C GLU A 29 8.66 -11.47 11.18
N GLN A 30 7.91 -12.57 11.12
CA GLN A 30 8.32 -13.87 11.63
C GLN A 30 8.73 -14.77 10.46
N ARG A 31 9.92 -15.36 10.53
CA ARG A 31 10.50 -16.19 9.46
C ARG A 31 9.87 -17.58 9.43
N ASN A 32 8.57 -17.62 9.20
CA ASN A 32 7.80 -18.86 9.18
C ASN A 32 7.62 -19.35 7.74
N ALA A 33 8.30 -20.44 7.40
CA ALA A 33 8.19 -21.06 6.07
C ALA A 33 6.76 -21.50 5.71
N GLN A 34 5.93 -21.85 6.71
CA GLN A 34 4.53 -22.24 6.48
C GLN A 34 3.70 -21.09 5.90
N ASP A 35 3.93 -19.87 6.36
CA ASP A 35 3.25 -18.69 5.81
C ASP A 35 3.68 -18.43 4.35
N GLY A 36 4.97 -18.60 4.05
CA GLY A 36 5.48 -18.53 2.69
C GLY A 36 4.86 -19.58 1.77
N GLN A 37 4.78 -20.83 2.22
CA GLN A 37 4.15 -21.91 1.46
C GLN A 37 2.67 -21.65 1.23
N TRP A 38 1.93 -21.18 2.22
CA TRP A 38 0.54 -20.81 2.08
C TRP A 38 0.36 -19.67 1.08
N LEU A 39 1.16 -18.60 1.16
CA LEU A 39 1.13 -17.51 0.18
C LEU A 39 1.48 -18.00 -1.23
N HIS A 40 2.41 -18.93 -1.36
CA HIS A 40 2.78 -19.51 -2.65
C HIS A 40 1.61 -20.24 -3.32
N THR A 41 0.72 -20.88 -2.53
CA THR A 41 -0.50 -21.50 -3.08
C THR A 41 -1.50 -20.47 -3.59
N LEU A 42 -1.57 -19.28 -2.99
CA LEU A 42 -2.47 -18.20 -3.40
C LEU A 42 -1.94 -17.39 -4.59
N PHE A 43 -0.62 -17.24 -4.67
CA PHE A 43 0.06 -16.44 -5.70
C PHE A 43 1.07 -17.27 -6.50
N PRO A 44 0.66 -18.34 -7.20
CA PRO A 44 1.58 -19.17 -7.97
C PRO A 44 2.29 -18.33 -9.02
N GLN A 45 3.64 -18.33 -8.99
CA GLN A 45 4.51 -17.54 -9.86
C GLN A 45 4.31 -16.00 -9.79
N ARG A 46 3.65 -15.51 -8.75
CA ARG A 46 3.34 -14.08 -8.55
C ARG A 46 3.71 -13.60 -7.15
N LEU A 47 4.55 -14.36 -6.45
CA LEU A 47 5.00 -14.07 -5.09
C LEU A 47 6.52 -13.93 -5.06
N TRP A 48 7.00 -12.91 -4.36
CA TRP A 48 8.41 -12.68 -4.03
C TRP A 48 8.57 -12.48 -2.53
N LEU A 49 9.74 -12.88 -2.02
CA LEU A 49 10.17 -12.59 -0.66
C LEU A 49 10.97 -11.28 -0.68
N GLY A 50 10.42 -10.23 -0.05
CA GLY A 50 11.06 -8.93 0.02
C GLY A 50 12.20 -8.90 1.04
N VAL A 51 13.36 -8.39 0.61
CA VAL A 51 14.54 -8.19 1.43
C VAL A 51 14.76 -6.70 1.61
N GLU A 52 14.66 -6.23 2.84
CA GLU A 52 14.88 -4.83 3.23
C GLU A 52 16.17 -4.69 4.03
N LEU A 53 17.11 -3.88 3.52
CA LEU A 53 18.38 -3.57 4.14
C LEU A 53 18.51 -2.06 4.35
N HIS A 54 18.81 -1.66 5.59
CA HIS A 54 18.85 -0.26 5.99
C HIS A 54 20.19 0.15 6.63
N ARG A 55 21.29 -0.53 6.25
CA ARG A 55 22.63 -0.34 6.82
C ARG A 55 22.64 -0.47 8.34
N GLY A 56 21.79 -1.35 8.86
CA GLY A 56 21.77 -1.72 10.26
C GLY A 56 22.84 -2.76 10.59
N PRO A 57 23.19 -2.91 11.87
CA PRO A 57 24.20 -3.89 12.30
C PRO A 57 23.83 -5.34 11.98
N ASP A 58 22.54 -5.63 11.90
CA ASP A 58 22.00 -6.98 11.69
C ASP A 58 21.70 -7.31 10.22
N ASP A 59 21.95 -6.37 9.28
CA ASP A 59 21.58 -6.51 7.87
C ASP A 59 22.20 -7.77 7.23
N ALA A 60 23.45 -8.08 7.54
CA ALA A 60 24.12 -9.25 6.99
C ALA A 60 23.47 -10.57 7.46
N ALA A 61 23.17 -10.67 8.76
CA ALA A 61 22.47 -11.82 9.33
C ALA A 61 21.05 -11.95 8.76
N ARG A 62 20.32 -10.83 8.71
CA ARG A 62 18.97 -10.74 8.13
C ARG A 62 18.95 -11.20 6.66
N LEU A 63 19.90 -10.72 5.86
CA LEU A 63 20.04 -11.13 4.46
C LEU A 63 20.24 -12.64 4.33
N ALA A 64 21.20 -13.20 5.11
CA ALA A 64 21.50 -14.63 5.06
C ALA A 64 20.27 -15.48 5.42
N GLU A 65 19.52 -15.09 6.45
CA GLU A 65 18.32 -15.80 6.90
C GLU A 65 17.17 -15.71 5.88
N LEU A 66 16.95 -14.55 5.28
CA LEU A 66 15.91 -14.36 4.25
C LEU A 66 16.25 -15.13 2.97
N LEU A 67 17.53 -15.20 2.58
CA LEU A 67 17.97 -16.03 1.45
C LEU A 67 17.82 -17.53 1.75
N ALA A 68 18.09 -17.97 2.98
CA ALA A 68 17.84 -19.35 3.40
C ALA A 68 16.34 -19.68 3.34
N LEU A 69 15.49 -18.78 3.81
CA LEU A 69 14.03 -18.90 3.75
C LEU A 69 13.53 -18.94 2.29
N ALA A 70 14.03 -18.07 1.42
CA ALA A 70 13.74 -18.07 -0.01
C ALA A 70 14.06 -19.42 -0.66
N LYS A 71 15.24 -19.97 -0.35
CA LYS A 71 15.67 -21.30 -0.82
C LYS A 71 14.77 -22.41 -0.29
N GLN A 72 14.40 -22.35 0.99
CA GLN A 72 13.53 -23.35 1.63
C GLN A 72 12.12 -23.37 1.05
N THR A 73 11.56 -22.20 0.75
CA THR A 73 10.18 -22.07 0.26
C THR A 73 10.06 -22.11 -1.27
N GLY A 74 11.19 -21.98 -2.00
CA GLY A 74 11.20 -21.84 -3.46
C GLY A 74 10.67 -20.49 -3.96
N ILE A 75 10.51 -19.50 -3.06
CA ILE A 75 10.03 -18.15 -3.40
C ILE A 75 11.24 -17.28 -3.76
N PRO A 76 11.29 -16.64 -4.94
CA PRO A 76 12.40 -15.77 -5.31
C PRO A 76 12.49 -14.56 -4.37
N ALA A 77 13.71 -14.21 -3.96
CA ALA A 77 13.97 -13.04 -3.13
C ALA A 77 14.15 -11.80 -4.01
N VAL A 78 13.64 -10.65 -3.56
CA VAL A 78 13.71 -9.37 -4.28
C VAL A 78 14.14 -8.24 -3.34
N ALA A 79 14.93 -7.30 -3.84
CA ALA A 79 15.34 -6.11 -3.09
C ALA A 79 14.14 -5.16 -2.88
N CYS A 80 13.90 -4.78 -1.63
CA CYS A 80 12.87 -3.83 -1.22
C CYS A 80 13.50 -2.69 -0.41
N GLY A 81 12.98 -1.46 -0.57
CA GLY A 81 13.60 -0.29 0.05
C GLY A 81 12.88 0.24 1.28
N ASP A 82 11.59 -0.08 1.46
CA ASP A 82 10.72 0.54 2.47
C ASP A 82 10.96 2.07 2.56
N VAL A 83 10.79 2.72 1.42
CA VAL A 83 11.13 4.14 1.25
C VAL A 83 10.08 5.04 1.86
N HIS A 84 10.50 5.89 2.81
CA HIS A 84 9.66 6.87 3.49
C HIS A 84 10.04 8.33 3.15
N MET A 85 11.17 8.55 2.50
CA MET A 85 11.68 9.89 2.12
C MET A 85 12.37 9.85 0.77
N HIS A 86 12.31 10.94 0.04
CA HIS A 86 12.97 11.02 -1.27
C HIS A 86 14.49 11.25 -1.15
N ALA A 87 14.99 11.79 -0.04
CA ALA A 87 16.38 12.00 0.23
C ALA A 87 16.69 11.80 1.71
N ARG A 88 17.91 11.34 2.03
CA ARG A 88 18.37 11.08 3.40
C ARG A 88 18.24 12.30 4.32
N GLY A 89 18.50 13.51 3.80
CA GLY A 89 18.37 14.76 4.57
C GLY A 89 16.94 15.13 5.00
N ARG A 90 15.92 14.40 4.52
CA ARG A 90 14.53 14.60 4.91
C ARG A 90 14.10 13.80 6.13
N ARG A 91 15.03 13.14 6.79
CA ARG A 91 14.76 12.40 8.02
C ARG A 91 14.05 13.25 9.09
N ALA A 92 14.51 14.49 9.30
CA ALA A 92 13.89 15.37 10.31
C ALA A 92 12.40 15.62 10.03
N LEU A 93 12.00 15.75 8.75
CA LEU A 93 10.60 15.87 8.36
C LEU A 93 9.82 14.58 8.64
N GLN A 94 10.41 13.43 8.32
CA GLN A 94 9.81 12.12 8.61
C GLN A 94 9.61 11.92 10.12
N ASP A 95 10.59 12.30 10.94
CA ASP A 95 10.52 12.24 12.40
C ASP A 95 9.39 13.13 12.94
N CYS A 96 9.24 14.36 12.41
CA CYS A 96 8.12 15.25 12.76
C CYS A 96 6.76 14.63 12.38
N MET A 97 6.63 14.07 11.18
CA MET A 97 5.38 13.43 10.75
C MET A 97 5.02 12.21 11.63
N THR A 98 6.03 11.45 12.05
CA THR A 98 5.85 10.32 12.97
C THR A 98 5.38 10.82 14.34
N ALA A 99 6.00 11.85 14.88
CA ALA A 99 5.63 12.45 16.15
C ALA A 99 4.17 12.98 16.13
N ILE A 100 3.78 13.68 15.06
CA ILE A 100 2.40 14.15 14.85
C ILE A 100 1.42 12.98 14.84
N ARG A 101 1.74 11.88 14.13
CA ARG A 101 0.90 10.68 14.05
C ARG A 101 0.65 10.05 15.43
N HIS A 102 1.63 10.12 16.31
CA HIS A 102 1.55 9.58 17.67
C HIS A 102 1.13 10.60 18.73
N HIS A 103 0.82 11.85 18.33
CA HIS A 103 0.49 12.95 19.24
C HIS A 103 1.57 13.24 20.28
N LEU A 104 2.85 13.14 19.88
CA LEU A 104 4.02 13.36 20.70
C LEU A 104 4.85 14.53 20.15
N CYS A 105 5.72 15.11 20.96
CA CYS A 105 6.82 15.92 20.41
C CYS A 105 7.98 15.01 19.96
N VAL A 106 8.82 15.49 19.04
CA VAL A 106 9.92 14.70 18.45
C VAL A 106 10.87 14.14 19.52
N ALA A 107 11.11 14.90 20.58
CA ALA A 107 11.97 14.48 21.70
C ALA A 107 11.42 13.26 22.47
N GLU A 108 10.11 13.08 22.48
CA GLU A 108 9.41 11.98 23.16
C GLU A 108 9.14 10.79 22.27
N ALA A 109 9.20 10.98 20.93
CA ALA A 109 8.83 9.99 19.94
C ALA A 109 9.91 8.89 19.70
N GLY A 110 11.01 8.89 20.46
CA GLY A 110 12.23 8.11 20.18
C GLY A 110 12.02 6.68 19.71
N GLN A 111 11.20 5.89 20.42
CA GLN A 111 10.93 4.49 20.05
C GLN A 111 10.03 4.30 18.81
N HIS A 112 9.37 5.36 18.35
CA HIS A 112 8.55 5.36 17.13
C HIS A 112 9.33 5.83 15.90
N LEU A 113 10.53 6.38 16.11
CA LEU A 113 11.36 6.88 15.02
C LEU A 113 12.22 5.78 14.43
N PHE A 114 12.54 5.88 13.15
CA PHE A 114 13.51 4.99 12.54
C PHE A 114 14.90 5.19 13.14
N SER A 115 15.65 4.10 13.31
CA SER A 115 16.99 4.13 13.89
C SER A 115 17.99 4.98 13.10
N ASN A 116 17.78 5.07 11.76
CA ASN A 116 18.65 5.84 10.89
C ASN A 116 17.87 6.47 9.70
N GLY A 117 18.55 7.19 8.82
CA GLY A 117 17.96 7.84 7.64
C GLY A 117 18.01 7.01 6.36
N GLU A 118 18.13 5.68 6.45
CA GLU A 118 18.38 4.83 5.29
C GLU A 118 17.10 4.47 4.49
N ARG A 119 15.91 4.85 4.96
CA ARG A 119 14.63 4.64 4.25
C ARG A 119 14.36 5.75 3.24
N HIS A 120 15.34 6.03 2.37
CA HIS A 120 15.25 7.04 1.32
C HIS A 120 15.43 6.41 -0.06
N LEU A 121 15.04 7.14 -1.11
CA LEU A 121 15.32 6.74 -2.50
C LEU A 121 16.84 6.70 -2.70
N ARG A 122 17.35 5.58 -3.16
CA ARG A 122 18.75 5.35 -3.44
C ARG A 122 19.02 5.34 -4.93
N THR A 123 20.20 5.78 -5.31
CA THR A 123 20.69 5.61 -6.68
C THR A 123 20.95 4.13 -6.98
N VAL A 124 20.96 3.77 -8.26
CA VAL A 124 21.29 2.40 -8.70
C VAL A 124 22.67 1.98 -8.18
N ALA A 125 23.65 2.88 -8.18
CA ALA A 125 25.00 2.62 -7.67
C ALA A 125 24.97 2.25 -6.18
N GLU A 126 24.19 2.96 -5.36
CA GLU A 126 24.02 2.66 -3.93
C GLU A 126 23.32 1.30 -3.73
N LEU A 127 22.29 1.00 -4.54
CA LEU A 127 21.59 -0.28 -4.49
C LEU A 127 22.52 -1.43 -4.82
N CYS A 128 23.37 -1.30 -5.83
CA CYS A 128 24.37 -2.31 -6.21
C CYS A 128 25.42 -2.56 -5.11
N THR A 129 25.67 -1.59 -4.22
CA THR A 129 26.57 -1.81 -3.06
C THR A 129 25.87 -2.48 -1.88
N LEU A 130 24.55 -2.44 -1.83
CA LEU A 130 23.76 -2.90 -0.70
C LEU A 130 23.18 -4.30 -0.90
N TYR A 131 22.76 -4.61 -2.13
CA TYR A 131 22.07 -5.84 -2.46
C TYR A 131 22.87 -6.72 -3.41
N PRO A 132 22.79 -8.06 -3.27
CA PRO A 132 23.24 -8.98 -4.30
C PRO A 132 22.57 -8.70 -5.64
N PRO A 133 23.29 -8.81 -6.79
CA PRO A 133 22.74 -8.50 -8.12
C PRO A 133 21.44 -9.24 -8.43
N GLN A 134 21.32 -10.49 -8.02
CA GLN A 134 20.16 -11.35 -8.27
C GLN A 134 18.86 -10.76 -7.68
N LEU A 135 18.93 -10.09 -6.53
CA LEU A 135 17.78 -9.46 -5.90
C LEU A 135 17.34 -8.20 -6.66
N LEU A 136 18.28 -7.53 -7.30
CA LEU A 136 18.01 -6.36 -8.15
C LEU A 136 17.43 -6.78 -9.51
N GLU A 137 17.92 -7.87 -10.08
CA GLU A 137 17.35 -8.43 -11.32
C GLU A 137 15.88 -8.82 -11.15
N GLU A 138 15.49 -9.36 -9.99
CA GLU A 138 14.09 -9.67 -9.71
C GLU A 138 13.19 -8.41 -9.69
N THR A 139 13.72 -7.24 -9.35
CA THR A 139 12.94 -5.99 -9.44
C THR A 139 12.54 -5.67 -10.88
N LEU A 140 13.43 -5.93 -11.84
CA LEU A 140 13.15 -5.74 -13.26
C LEU A 140 12.09 -6.72 -13.77
N ARG A 141 12.17 -8.00 -13.35
CA ARG A 141 11.16 -9.01 -13.71
C ARG A 141 9.77 -8.67 -13.17
N ILE A 142 9.69 -8.06 -11.98
CA ILE A 142 8.43 -7.55 -11.45
C ILE A 142 7.94 -6.36 -12.28
N ALA A 143 8.83 -5.40 -12.57
CA ALA A 143 8.49 -4.21 -13.35
C ALA A 143 7.97 -4.56 -14.75
N GLU A 144 8.60 -5.52 -15.43
CA GLU A 144 8.17 -6.03 -16.75
C GLU A 144 6.76 -6.64 -16.75
N ARG A 145 6.23 -7.02 -15.58
CA ARG A 145 4.88 -7.55 -15.41
C ARG A 145 3.85 -6.51 -15.01
N CYS A 146 4.28 -5.29 -14.71
CA CYS A 146 3.41 -4.17 -14.34
C CYS A 146 3.15 -3.32 -15.60
N HIS A 147 1.99 -3.52 -16.24
CA HIS A 147 1.65 -2.85 -17.50
C HIS A 147 0.67 -1.70 -17.33
N PHE A 148 0.16 -1.48 -16.12
CA PHE A 148 -0.83 -0.42 -15.86
C PHE A 148 -0.19 0.96 -15.99
N ASP A 149 -0.85 1.85 -16.74
CA ASP A 149 -0.52 3.27 -16.86
C ASP A 149 -1.70 4.14 -16.44
N LEU A 150 -1.43 5.26 -15.78
CA LEU A 150 -2.48 6.19 -15.32
C LEU A 150 -3.30 6.76 -16.48
N SER A 151 -2.77 6.81 -17.71
CA SER A 151 -3.49 7.24 -18.90
C SER A 151 -4.60 6.27 -19.32
N GLU A 152 -4.58 5.02 -18.83
CA GLU A 152 -5.64 4.03 -19.05
C GLU A 152 -6.87 4.30 -18.17
N LEU A 153 -6.73 5.11 -17.11
CA LEU A 153 -7.85 5.47 -16.26
C LEU A 153 -8.84 6.35 -17.02
N ARG A 154 -10.01 5.79 -17.28
CA ARG A 154 -11.15 6.53 -17.81
C ARG A 154 -12.12 6.78 -16.68
N TYR A 155 -12.44 8.05 -16.42
CA TYR A 155 -13.51 8.38 -15.51
C TYR A 155 -14.84 7.93 -16.12
N GLN A 156 -15.35 6.82 -15.64
CA GLN A 156 -16.73 6.43 -15.90
C GLN A 156 -17.58 6.96 -14.76
N TYR A 157 -18.31 8.04 -15.03
CA TYR A 157 -19.34 8.46 -14.10
C TYR A 157 -20.37 7.34 -13.98
N PRO A 158 -20.78 6.97 -12.75
CA PRO A 158 -21.84 5.99 -12.59
C PRO A 158 -23.07 6.48 -13.35
N HIS A 159 -23.73 5.59 -14.06
CA HIS A 159 -25.00 5.91 -14.69
C HIS A 159 -25.95 6.35 -13.58
N GLU A 160 -26.56 7.53 -13.76
CA GLU A 160 -27.53 8.05 -12.83
C GLU A 160 -28.67 7.05 -12.66
N VAL A 161 -29.04 6.77 -11.40
CA VAL A 161 -30.16 5.89 -11.12
C VAL A 161 -31.46 6.70 -11.34
N VAL A 162 -31.93 6.70 -12.56
CA VAL A 162 -33.17 7.39 -12.98
C VAL A 162 -34.27 6.36 -13.15
N PRO A 163 -35.45 6.52 -12.56
CA PRO A 163 -36.59 5.64 -12.76
C PRO A 163 -37.01 5.56 -14.24
N LYS A 164 -37.59 4.42 -14.64
CA LYS A 164 -38.10 4.25 -16.00
C LYS A 164 -39.13 5.34 -16.31
N GLY A 165 -38.95 6.05 -17.45
CA GLY A 165 -39.83 7.12 -17.89
C GLY A 165 -39.42 8.53 -17.48
N GLU A 166 -38.38 8.65 -16.65
CA GLU A 166 -37.82 9.93 -16.26
C GLU A 166 -36.51 10.21 -17.01
N THR A 167 -36.19 11.49 -17.15
CA THR A 167 -34.86 11.97 -17.58
C THR A 167 -34.03 12.35 -16.34
N PRO A 168 -32.68 12.39 -16.39
CA PRO A 168 -31.85 12.87 -15.28
C PRO A 168 -32.30 14.23 -14.74
N THR A 169 -32.67 15.13 -15.65
CA THR A 169 -33.15 16.51 -15.31
C THR A 169 -34.51 16.51 -14.61
N SER A 170 -35.47 15.72 -15.12
CA SER A 170 -36.82 15.64 -14.50
C SER A 170 -36.74 14.97 -13.13
N TRP A 171 -35.92 13.90 -13.00
CA TRP A 171 -35.72 13.23 -11.75
C TRP A 171 -34.98 14.08 -10.72
N LEU A 172 -33.94 14.82 -11.12
CA LEU A 172 -33.29 15.78 -10.24
C LEU A 172 -34.25 16.84 -9.74
N ARG A 173 -35.08 17.41 -10.63
CA ARG A 173 -36.13 18.40 -10.23
C ARG A 173 -37.08 17.81 -9.20
N HIS A 174 -37.57 16.59 -9.44
CA HIS A 174 -38.42 15.86 -8.49
C HIS A 174 -37.77 15.69 -7.11
N LEU A 175 -36.52 15.27 -7.07
CA LEU A 175 -35.75 15.11 -5.82
C LEU A 175 -35.52 16.43 -5.10
N VAL A 176 -35.23 17.50 -5.84
CA VAL A 176 -35.07 18.85 -5.26
C VAL A 176 -36.38 19.31 -4.64
N GLU A 177 -37.50 19.20 -5.36
CA GLU A 177 -38.84 19.59 -4.84
C GLU A 177 -39.21 18.75 -3.61
N GLN A 178 -38.94 17.46 -3.62
CA GLN A 178 -39.18 16.61 -2.46
C GLN A 178 -38.28 17.03 -1.27
N GLY A 179 -37.02 17.32 -1.52
CA GLY A 179 -36.09 17.81 -0.52
C GLY A 179 -36.48 19.16 0.05
N MET A 180 -36.99 20.09 -0.79
CA MET A 180 -37.49 21.38 -0.37
C MET A 180 -38.70 21.24 0.57
N ARG A 181 -39.71 20.44 0.20
CA ARG A 181 -40.88 20.18 1.04
C ARG A 181 -40.51 19.59 2.40
N LYS A 182 -39.51 18.70 2.43
CA LYS A 182 -39.00 18.10 3.67
C LYS A 182 -38.26 19.10 4.55
N ARG A 183 -37.48 20.00 3.93
CA ARG A 183 -36.61 20.94 4.64
C ARG A 183 -37.31 22.24 5.05
N TRP A 184 -38.28 22.66 4.24
CA TRP A 184 -39.08 23.86 4.44
C TRP A 184 -40.56 23.53 4.24
N PRO A 185 -41.21 22.89 5.25
CA PRO A 185 -42.65 22.50 5.12
C PRO A 185 -43.59 23.69 4.91
N GLU A 186 -43.22 24.86 5.41
CA GLU A 186 -43.98 26.12 5.31
C GLU A 186 -43.58 26.99 4.12
N GLY A 187 -42.74 26.48 3.22
CA GLY A 187 -42.21 27.17 2.07
C GLY A 187 -40.81 27.75 2.28
N ALA A 188 -40.03 27.78 1.21
CA ALA A 188 -38.69 28.39 1.22
C ALA A 188 -38.78 29.90 1.27
N THR A 189 -37.94 30.56 2.07
CA THR A 189 -37.84 32.02 2.12
C THR A 189 -37.13 32.56 0.87
N GLN A 190 -37.38 33.83 0.51
CA GLN A 190 -36.81 34.50 -0.68
C GLN A 190 -35.26 34.52 -0.76
N LYS A 191 -34.57 34.08 0.31
CA LYS A 191 -33.10 33.94 0.38
C LYS A 191 -32.56 32.53 0.07
N VAL A 192 -33.41 31.62 -0.30
CA VAL A 192 -33.11 30.25 -0.74
C VAL A 192 -33.63 30.10 -2.17
#